data_293342b48914159b35df3d27b322c0cd
#
_entry.id   293342b48914159b35df3d27b322c0cd
#
_cell.length_a   1.000
_cell.length_b   1.000
_cell.length_c   1.000
_cell.angle_alpha   90.00
_cell.angle_beta   90.00
_cell.angle_gamma   90.00
#
_symmetry.space_group_name_H-M   'P 1'
#
loop_
_entity.id
_entity.type
_entity.pdbx_description
1 polymer ?
#
loop_
_entity_poly.entity_id
_entity_poly.type
_entity_poly.pdbx_seq_one_letter_code
_entity_poly.pdbx_strand_id
1 'polypeptide(L)'
;MTIGTVINYLNQKKNYNLSADYYEKIAVWLDWWRGFHKPFHEFRETNGKRSVTRRLYSLRMAKKVCEDWASILLNEKTWIAITDGTEKPGENSSTMPGVSSIFVQGEDGTGGVLGDNDFWAQGNALIEKAFALGTGAFVVKLSGVEVDGNRVKPSRQAKIHIDYLTAQQIIPLTIQKGQIVEAAFVSETTVRGRPYIYLETHELENGGYRITNEYFRVEGEQLVPEPLPEGVAKEFYTGSDIPMFTIFSPNIVNTFPNSNGLGMSIYAHAIDNLKSVDLAFNNFCRDFALGGKKVFYREGLLQVDEEGNRIVPDDVMQQLFVQIGDGYMDEQGRQNAVQEFNPSLRVSENVDGLQAMLDYLSF
;
A
#
# COMPACT_ATOMS: atom_id res chain seq x y z
N MET A 1 7.84 -1.82 -10.62
CA MET A 1 8.50 -2.24 -11.89
C MET A 1 9.74 -1.42 -12.20
N THR A 2 9.74 -0.17 -11.90
CA THR A 2 10.84 0.76 -12.17
C THR A 2 12.07 0.49 -11.31
N ILE A 3 11.88 -0.02 -10.07
CA ILE A 3 13.01 -0.23 -9.16
C ILE A 3 14.01 -1.28 -9.67
N GLY A 4 13.55 -2.35 -10.32
CA GLY A 4 14.44 -3.33 -10.96
C GLY A 4 15.32 -2.73 -12.05
N THR A 5 14.76 -1.82 -12.86
CA THR A 5 15.50 -1.09 -13.89
C THR A 5 16.57 -0.19 -13.27
N VAL A 6 16.26 0.49 -12.15
CA VAL A 6 17.24 1.32 -11.43
C VAL A 6 18.33 0.46 -10.78
N ILE A 7 17.97 -0.67 -10.18
CA ILE A 7 18.94 -1.62 -9.63
C ILE A 7 19.90 -2.12 -10.72
N ASN A 8 19.38 -2.49 -11.88
CA ASN A 8 20.19 -2.89 -13.02
C ASN A 8 21.15 -1.77 -13.47
N TYR A 9 20.66 -0.52 -13.50
CA TYR A 9 21.50 0.64 -13.78
C TYR A 9 22.62 0.80 -12.75
N LEU A 10 22.31 0.75 -11.45
CA LEU A 10 23.30 0.86 -10.37
C LEU A 10 24.35 -0.25 -10.45
N ASN A 11 23.93 -1.49 -10.71
CA ASN A 11 24.85 -2.63 -10.88
C ASN A 11 25.77 -2.46 -12.10
N GLN A 12 25.23 -2.05 -13.24
CA GLN A 12 26.01 -1.95 -14.49
C GLN A 12 26.89 -0.71 -14.57
N LYS A 13 26.45 0.43 -14.03
CA LYS A 13 27.14 1.71 -14.19
C LYS A 13 27.92 2.15 -12.96
N LYS A 14 27.52 1.71 -11.77
CA LYS A 14 28.15 2.09 -10.51
C LYS A 14 28.79 0.90 -9.76
N ASN A 15 28.83 -0.30 -10.38
CA ASN A 15 29.44 -1.52 -9.85
C ASN A 15 28.90 -1.98 -8.48
N TYR A 16 27.63 -1.69 -8.19
CA TYR A 16 26.95 -2.30 -7.07
C TYR A 16 26.59 -3.77 -7.38
N ASN A 17 26.31 -4.55 -6.35
CA ASN A 17 25.82 -5.93 -6.48
C ASN A 17 24.50 -6.07 -5.70
N LEU A 18 23.44 -5.46 -6.23
CA LEU A 18 22.13 -5.37 -5.60
C LEU A 18 21.18 -6.39 -6.24
N SER A 19 20.33 -7.02 -5.43
CA SER A 19 19.23 -7.88 -5.90
C SER A 19 17.90 -7.15 -5.83
N ALA A 20 17.04 -7.40 -6.83
CA ALA A 20 15.67 -6.91 -6.88
C ALA A 20 14.65 -7.90 -6.27
N ASP A 21 15.07 -9.10 -5.88
CA ASP A 21 14.16 -10.20 -5.50
C ASP A 21 13.24 -9.86 -4.32
N TYR A 22 13.76 -9.08 -3.37
CA TYR A 22 12.98 -8.69 -2.20
C TYR A 22 11.80 -7.77 -2.53
N TYR A 23 11.90 -6.99 -3.60
CA TYR A 23 10.82 -6.09 -4.03
C TYR A 23 9.61 -6.83 -4.59
N GLU A 24 9.75 -8.08 -5.01
CA GLU A 24 8.62 -8.94 -5.37
C GLU A 24 7.73 -9.23 -4.15
N LYS A 25 8.33 -9.45 -2.97
CA LYS A 25 7.59 -9.61 -1.72
C LYS A 25 6.88 -8.33 -1.31
N ILE A 26 7.58 -7.18 -1.42
CA ILE A 26 7.00 -5.86 -1.16
C ILE A 26 5.79 -5.61 -2.09
N ALA A 27 5.87 -6.03 -3.35
CA ALA A 27 4.75 -5.91 -4.29
C ALA A 27 3.54 -6.76 -3.88
N VAL A 28 3.76 -8.01 -3.39
CA VAL A 28 2.70 -8.85 -2.84
C VAL A 28 2.05 -8.20 -1.61
N TRP A 29 2.86 -7.65 -0.70
CA TRP A 29 2.31 -6.94 0.47
C TRP A 29 1.50 -5.71 0.06
N LEU A 30 1.96 -4.95 -0.94
CA LEU A 30 1.22 -3.81 -1.47
C LEU A 30 -0.15 -4.22 -2.03
N ASP A 31 -0.22 -5.33 -2.75
CA ASP A 31 -1.49 -5.87 -3.27
C ASP A 31 -2.46 -6.19 -2.13
N TRP A 32 -1.99 -6.84 -1.06
CA TRP A 32 -2.79 -7.14 0.12
C TRP A 32 -3.26 -5.88 0.86
N TRP A 33 -2.38 -4.89 1.00
CA TRP A 33 -2.76 -3.59 1.59
C TRP A 33 -3.83 -2.87 0.75
N ARG A 34 -3.73 -2.96 -0.58
CA ARG A 34 -4.75 -2.44 -1.51
C ARG A 34 -6.07 -3.23 -1.49
N GLY A 35 -6.06 -4.41 -0.91
CA GLY A 35 -7.21 -5.31 -0.83
C GLY A 35 -7.49 -6.06 -2.13
N PHE A 36 -6.47 -6.27 -2.96
CA PHE A 36 -6.59 -7.07 -4.17
C PHE A 36 -5.26 -7.66 -4.61
N HIS A 37 -5.06 -8.92 -4.30
CA HIS A 37 -3.96 -9.73 -4.82
C HIS A 37 -4.52 -10.68 -5.89
N LYS A 38 -4.23 -10.40 -7.16
CA LYS A 38 -4.83 -11.06 -8.30
C LYS A 38 -4.78 -12.60 -8.25
N PRO A 39 -3.64 -13.25 -7.90
CA PRO A 39 -3.56 -14.70 -7.85
C PRO A 39 -4.53 -15.38 -6.88
N PHE A 40 -5.02 -14.64 -5.87
CA PHE A 40 -5.97 -15.14 -4.89
C PHE A 40 -7.38 -14.60 -5.12
N HIS A 41 -7.53 -13.31 -5.39
CA HIS A 41 -8.84 -12.66 -5.46
C HIS A 41 -9.54 -12.82 -6.82
N GLU A 42 -8.83 -13.22 -7.88
CA GLU A 42 -9.40 -13.46 -9.20
C GLU A 42 -9.40 -14.96 -9.49
N PHE A 43 -10.55 -15.49 -9.81
CA PHE A 43 -10.66 -16.90 -10.19
C PHE A 43 -11.58 -17.07 -11.40
N ARG A 44 -11.36 -18.15 -12.12
CA ARG A 44 -12.12 -18.51 -13.30
C ARG A 44 -13.13 -19.59 -12.98
N GLU A 45 -14.40 -19.28 -13.16
CA GLU A 45 -15.49 -20.24 -13.00
C GLU A 45 -15.95 -20.71 -14.39
N THR A 46 -15.96 -22.01 -14.62
CA THR A 46 -16.35 -22.59 -15.90
C THR A 46 -17.62 -23.40 -15.73
N ASN A 47 -18.64 -23.08 -16.52
CA ASN A 47 -19.87 -23.83 -16.58
C ASN A 47 -20.07 -24.29 -18.05
N GLY A 48 -19.79 -25.56 -18.31
CA GLY A 48 -19.82 -26.12 -19.64
C GLY A 48 -18.89 -25.39 -20.63
N LYS A 49 -19.45 -24.75 -21.63
CA LYS A 49 -18.68 -24.01 -22.66
C LYS A 49 -18.41 -22.53 -22.29
N ARG A 50 -19.01 -22.05 -21.20
CA ARG A 50 -18.86 -20.65 -20.78
C ARG A 50 -17.90 -20.55 -19.62
N SER A 51 -16.97 -19.61 -19.70
CA SER A 51 -16.04 -19.27 -18.63
C SER A 51 -16.22 -17.81 -18.24
N VAL A 52 -16.33 -17.55 -16.94
CA VAL A 52 -16.53 -16.21 -16.39
C VAL A 52 -15.43 -15.97 -15.34
N THR A 53 -14.74 -14.85 -15.46
CA THR A 53 -13.80 -14.40 -14.44
C THR A 53 -14.58 -13.73 -13.32
N ARG A 54 -14.37 -14.16 -12.09
CA ARG A 54 -14.99 -13.63 -10.89
C ARG A 54 -13.94 -13.10 -9.92
N ARG A 55 -14.36 -12.19 -9.06
CA ARG A 55 -13.54 -11.62 -7.99
C ARG A 55 -14.11 -12.01 -6.63
N LEU A 56 -13.23 -12.41 -5.71
CA LEU A 56 -13.57 -12.53 -4.29
C LEU A 56 -13.74 -11.15 -3.66
N TYR A 57 -14.69 -11.03 -2.75
CA TYR A 57 -14.79 -9.86 -1.88
C TYR A 57 -13.67 -9.89 -0.83
N SER A 58 -13.10 -8.73 -0.52
CA SER A 58 -12.05 -8.59 0.50
C SER A 58 -12.54 -7.70 1.64
N LEU A 59 -12.27 -8.10 2.87
CA LEU A 59 -12.53 -7.31 4.07
C LEU A 59 -11.43 -6.25 4.32
N ARG A 60 -10.30 -6.34 3.58
CA ARG A 60 -9.16 -5.41 3.63
C ARG A 60 -8.53 -5.28 5.02
N MET A 61 -8.43 -6.36 5.77
CA MET A 61 -7.88 -6.34 7.11
C MET A 61 -6.39 -5.95 7.14
N ALA A 62 -5.63 -6.27 6.09
CA ALA A 62 -4.24 -5.83 5.95
C ALA A 62 -4.10 -4.30 6.03
N LYS A 63 -4.97 -3.55 5.33
CA LYS A 63 -5.01 -2.08 5.42
C LYS A 63 -5.41 -1.62 6.80
N LYS A 64 -6.50 -2.20 7.35
CA LYS A 64 -7.05 -1.80 8.65
C LYS A 64 -6.03 -1.89 9.78
N VAL A 65 -5.28 -2.98 9.86
CA VAL A 65 -4.25 -3.18 10.89
C VAL A 65 -3.14 -2.12 10.77
N CYS A 66 -2.68 -1.81 9.55
CA CYS A 66 -1.65 -0.79 9.34
C CYS A 66 -2.14 0.62 9.70
N GLU A 67 -3.38 0.94 9.35
CA GLU A 67 -4.03 2.21 9.66
C GLU A 67 -4.20 2.42 11.18
N ASP A 68 -4.58 1.38 11.91
CA ASP A 68 -4.72 1.43 13.37
C ASP A 68 -3.37 1.67 14.04
N TRP A 69 -2.30 0.97 13.63
CA TRP A 69 -0.97 1.20 14.15
C TRP A 69 -0.45 2.60 13.83
N ALA A 70 -0.66 3.11 12.63
CA ALA A 70 -0.26 4.46 12.27
C ALA A 70 -0.98 5.50 13.14
N SER A 71 -2.28 5.32 13.34
CA SER A 71 -3.09 6.21 14.18
C SER A 71 -2.68 6.22 15.65
N ILE A 72 -2.13 5.10 16.17
CA ILE A 72 -1.61 5.02 17.52
C ILE A 72 -0.24 5.72 17.64
N LEU A 73 0.63 5.56 16.65
CA LEU A 73 2.00 6.05 16.70
C LEU A 73 2.13 7.53 16.37
N LEU A 74 1.40 8.01 15.38
CA LEU A 74 1.43 9.40 14.96
C LEU A 74 0.05 9.84 14.48
N ASN A 75 -0.58 10.75 15.20
CA ASN A 75 -1.85 11.37 14.82
C ASN A 75 -1.82 12.87 15.09
N GLU A 76 -2.88 13.57 14.78
CA GLU A 76 -3.03 15.02 14.95
C GLU A 76 -2.85 15.50 16.40
N LYS A 77 -3.04 14.61 17.40
CA LYS A 77 -2.87 14.91 18.84
C LYS A 77 -1.47 14.61 19.34
N THR A 78 -0.61 14.03 18.52
CA THR A 78 0.77 13.74 18.88
C THR A 78 1.52 15.06 19.04
N TRP A 79 1.99 15.32 20.25
CA TRP A 79 2.75 16.52 20.56
C TRP A 79 4.25 16.27 20.42
N ILE A 80 4.92 17.16 19.70
CA ILE A 80 6.37 17.12 19.49
C ILE A 80 6.92 18.49 19.89
N ALA A 81 7.96 18.50 20.69
CA ALA A 81 8.67 19.72 21.07
C ALA A 81 10.16 19.46 21.27
N ILE A 82 10.94 20.53 21.16
CA ILE A 82 12.36 20.52 21.48
C ILE A 82 12.52 20.96 22.93
N THR A 83 13.29 20.19 23.69
CA THR A 83 13.55 20.45 25.11
C THR A 83 15.06 20.43 25.39
N ASP A 84 15.49 21.06 26.46
CA ASP A 84 16.86 21.02 26.98
C ASP A 84 17.07 19.93 28.04
N GLY A 85 16.08 19.08 28.27
CA GLY A 85 16.13 18.02 29.28
C GLY A 85 15.80 18.48 30.68
N THR A 86 15.29 19.69 30.85
CA THR A 86 14.89 20.21 32.18
C THR A 86 13.39 20.09 32.45
N GLU A 87 12.63 19.56 31.47
CA GLU A 87 11.19 19.30 31.60
C GLU A 87 10.86 18.30 32.71
N LYS A 88 9.71 18.49 33.36
CA LYS A 88 9.20 17.52 34.29
C LYS A 88 8.39 16.43 33.60
N PRO A 89 8.46 15.19 34.07
CA PRO A 89 7.65 14.11 33.52
C PRO A 89 6.15 14.46 33.50
N GLY A 90 5.53 14.37 32.32
CA GLY A 90 4.12 14.65 32.13
C GLY A 90 3.77 16.11 31.80
N GLU A 91 4.73 17.01 31.70
CA GLU A 91 4.50 18.36 31.16
C GLU A 91 4.62 18.35 29.62
N ASN A 92 3.51 18.65 28.94
CA ASN A 92 3.50 18.85 27.48
C ASN A 92 3.85 20.29 27.14
N SER A 93 5.07 20.71 27.49
CA SER A 93 5.56 22.07 27.22
C SER A 93 6.99 22.04 26.69
N SER A 94 7.31 22.90 25.73
CA SER A 94 8.69 23.06 25.27
C SER A 94 9.46 23.90 26.27
N THR A 95 10.63 23.45 26.70
CA THR A 95 11.58 24.28 27.46
C THR A 95 12.36 25.21 26.55
N MET A 96 12.31 24.99 25.23
CA MET A 96 12.94 25.81 24.18
C MET A 96 11.92 26.27 23.13
N PRO A 97 10.91 27.10 23.49
CA PRO A 97 9.80 27.43 22.58
C PRO A 97 10.24 28.12 21.28
N GLY A 98 11.25 28.99 21.35
CA GLY A 98 11.79 29.65 20.16
C GLY A 98 12.45 28.69 19.18
N VAL A 99 13.10 27.63 19.65
CA VAL A 99 13.70 26.59 18.80
C VAL A 99 12.61 25.66 18.27
N SER A 100 11.65 25.30 19.12
CA SER A 100 10.51 24.47 18.72
C SER A 100 9.67 25.16 17.61
N SER A 101 9.46 26.46 17.66
CA SER A 101 8.72 27.19 16.63
C SER A 101 9.42 27.19 15.26
N ILE A 102 10.76 27.07 15.25
CA ILE A 102 11.54 26.99 14.00
C ILE A 102 11.52 25.57 13.42
N PHE A 103 11.75 24.56 14.24
CA PHE A 103 11.95 23.20 13.74
C PHE A 103 10.70 22.33 13.79
N VAL A 104 9.78 22.60 14.72
CA VAL A 104 8.53 21.85 14.82
C VAL A 104 7.40 22.64 14.20
N GLN A 105 6.74 23.49 14.96
CA GLN A 105 5.68 24.41 14.51
C GLN A 105 5.49 25.53 15.52
N GLY A 106 4.90 26.64 15.10
CA GLY A 106 4.52 27.75 15.99
C GLY A 106 3.42 27.37 16.98
N GLU A 107 3.20 28.21 17.99
CA GLU A 107 2.15 28.01 19.00
C GLU A 107 0.74 27.97 18.41
N ASP A 108 0.53 28.64 17.29
CA ASP A 108 -0.71 28.64 16.51
C ASP A 108 -0.87 27.39 15.60
N GLY A 109 0.07 26.45 15.64
CA GLY A 109 0.08 25.25 14.81
C GLY A 109 0.54 25.49 13.37
N THR A 110 1.08 26.69 13.04
CA THR A 110 1.56 27.01 11.70
C THR A 110 3.08 27.20 11.67
N GLY A 111 3.65 27.09 10.46
CA GLY A 111 5.09 27.26 10.26
C GLY A 111 5.95 26.17 10.90
N GLY A 112 7.26 26.43 10.97
CA GLY A 112 8.26 25.45 11.40
C GLY A 112 8.50 24.36 10.35
N VAL A 113 9.62 23.64 10.48
CA VAL A 113 10.00 22.62 9.49
C VAL A 113 8.97 21.50 9.41
N LEU A 114 8.49 20.99 10.53
CA LEU A 114 7.50 19.90 10.54
C LEU A 114 6.13 20.38 10.08
N GLY A 115 5.70 21.59 10.49
CA GLY A 115 4.43 22.17 10.06
C GLY A 115 4.40 22.47 8.57
N ASP A 116 5.44 23.12 8.03
CA ASP A 116 5.55 23.44 6.60
C ASP A 116 5.60 22.20 5.70
N ASN A 117 6.00 21.04 6.24
CA ASN A 117 6.05 19.76 5.53
C ASN A 117 4.86 18.84 5.84
N ASP A 118 3.81 19.33 6.48
CA ASP A 118 2.60 18.56 6.81
C ASP A 118 2.94 17.21 7.52
N PHE A 119 3.89 17.26 8.46
CA PHE A 119 4.49 16.04 9.05
C PHE A 119 3.48 15.11 9.71
N TRP A 120 2.47 15.65 10.39
CA TRP A 120 1.48 14.81 11.07
C TRP A 120 0.65 13.99 10.11
N ALA A 121 0.22 14.58 9.00
CA ALA A 121 -0.58 13.88 7.99
C ALA A 121 0.30 12.99 7.09
N GLN A 122 1.37 13.52 6.54
CA GLN A 122 2.25 12.77 5.63
C GLN A 122 3.06 11.70 6.38
N GLY A 123 3.50 12.02 7.59
CA GLY A 123 4.21 11.06 8.46
C GLY A 123 3.29 9.91 8.87
N ASN A 124 2.04 10.19 9.26
CA ASN A 124 1.04 9.14 9.54
C ASN A 124 0.85 8.23 8.33
N ALA A 125 0.64 8.81 7.14
CA ALA A 125 0.47 8.07 5.89
C ALA A 125 1.72 7.25 5.53
N LEU A 126 2.92 7.75 5.84
CA LEU A 126 4.16 7.01 5.64
C LEU A 126 4.28 5.84 6.64
N ILE A 127 3.92 6.05 7.91
CA ILE A 127 3.94 5.00 8.94
C ILE A 127 2.98 3.86 8.53
N GLU A 128 1.75 4.16 8.10
CA GLU A 128 0.81 3.15 7.60
C GLU A 128 1.44 2.31 6.50
N LYS A 129 2.07 2.97 5.51
CA LYS A 129 2.72 2.28 4.39
C LYS A 129 3.98 1.53 4.82
N ALA A 130 4.74 2.03 5.78
CA ALA A 130 5.91 1.33 6.30
C ALA A 130 5.52 0.05 7.05
N PHE A 131 4.43 0.07 7.81
CA PHE A 131 3.87 -1.14 8.42
C PHE A 131 3.37 -2.14 7.36
N ALA A 132 2.78 -1.63 6.29
CA ALA A 132 2.32 -2.45 5.17
C ALA A 132 3.47 -3.06 4.34
N LEU A 133 4.52 -2.30 4.06
CA LEU A 133 5.57 -2.65 3.10
C LEU A 133 6.91 -3.00 3.78
N GLY A 134 6.97 -2.91 5.10
CA GLY A 134 8.12 -3.25 5.91
C GLY A 134 9.13 -2.12 6.12
N THR A 135 9.12 -1.06 5.32
CA THR A 135 10.11 0.04 5.42
C THR A 135 9.52 1.36 4.93
N GLY A 136 9.92 2.43 5.60
CA GLY A 136 9.71 3.80 5.20
C GLY A 136 10.96 4.65 5.42
N ALA A 137 11.04 5.80 4.75
CA ALA A 137 12.11 6.76 4.95
C ALA A 137 11.60 8.19 4.95
N PHE A 138 12.14 8.97 5.87
CA PHE A 138 12.13 10.43 5.81
C PHE A 138 13.44 10.88 5.16
N VAL A 139 13.37 11.66 4.10
CA VAL A 139 14.56 12.21 3.43
C VAL A 139 14.49 13.71 3.49
N VAL A 140 15.49 14.32 4.09
CA VAL A 140 15.60 15.78 4.24
C VAL A 140 16.25 16.36 3.00
N LYS A 141 15.59 17.33 2.38
CA LYS A 141 16.06 18.05 1.20
C LYS A 141 16.17 19.53 1.47
N LEU A 142 17.15 20.15 0.83
CA LEU A 142 17.33 21.59 0.88
C LEU A 142 16.97 22.21 -0.47
N SER A 143 16.16 23.25 -0.45
CA SER A 143 15.85 24.08 -1.62
C SER A 143 16.22 25.55 -1.38
N GLY A 144 16.37 26.34 -2.44
CA GLY A 144 16.79 27.72 -2.33
C GLY A 144 18.20 27.92 -1.80
N VAL A 145 19.04 26.88 -1.90
CA VAL A 145 20.46 26.92 -1.51
C VAL A 145 21.34 27.24 -2.72
N GLU A 146 22.46 27.92 -2.47
CA GLU A 146 23.50 28.09 -3.46
C GLU A 146 24.57 27.01 -3.27
N VAL A 147 25.02 26.40 -4.37
CA VAL A 147 26.12 25.43 -4.36
C VAL A 147 27.33 26.08 -5.04
N ASP A 148 28.42 26.19 -4.30
CA ASP A 148 29.70 26.70 -4.81
C ASP A 148 30.75 25.58 -4.80
N GLY A 149 31.20 25.23 -5.99
CA GLY A 149 31.90 23.97 -6.16
C GLY A 149 30.99 22.81 -5.77
N ASN A 150 31.34 22.03 -4.75
CA ASN A 150 30.56 20.92 -4.26
C ASN A 150 30.04 21.15 -2.83
N ARG A 151 29.97 22.41 -2.37
CA ARG A 151 29.52 22.74 -1.00
C ARG A 151 28.29 23.63 -1.02
N VAL A 152 27.36 23.35 -0.11
CA VAL A 152 26.17 24.17 0.10
C VAL A 152 26.57 25.44 0.84
N LYS A 153 26.15 26.61 0.30
CA LYS A 153 26.27 27.90 0.98
C LYS A 153 24.99 28.25 1.72
N PRO A 154 25.11 28.87 2.89
CA PRO A 154 23.94 29.43 3.57
C PRO A 154 23.19 30.43 2.67
N SER A 155 21.88 30.29 2.57
CA SER A 155 21.01 31.22 1.87
C SER A 155 19.84 31.58 2.78
N ARG A 156 19.41 32.86 2.74
CA ARG A 156 18.19 33.30 3.44
C ARG A 156 16.92 32.72 2.83
N GLN A 157 16.99 32.17 1.62
CA GLN A 157 15.86 31.55 0.91
C GLN A 157 15.86 30.03 1.07
N ALA A 158 16.84 29.50 1.81
CA ALA A 158 16.91 28.05 2.06
C ALA A 158 15.66 27.57 2.79
N LYS A 159 15.05 26.50 2.26
CA LYS A 159 13.93 25.79 2.87
C LYS A 159 14.29 24.33 3.03
N ILE A 160 13.81 23.76 4.14
CA ILE A 160 13.94 22.34 4.44
C ILE A 160 12.65 21.66 4.00
N HIS A 161 12.78 20.67 3.14
CA HIS A 161 11.69 19.79 2.71
C HIS A 161 11.93 18.39 3.26
N ILE A 162 10.84 17.67 3.54
CA ILE A 162 10.86 16.29 3.98
C ILE A 162 10.12 15.47 2.93
N ASP A 163 10.83 14.54 2.28
CA ASP A 163 10.20 13.54 1.42
C ASP A 163 9.84 12.30 2.23
N TYR A 164 8.66 11.76 1.96
CA TYR A 164 8.06 10.61 2.64
C TYR A 164 8.07 9.41 1.70
N LEU A 165 9.12 8.57 1.78
CA LEU A 165 9.39 7.53 0.81
C LEU A 165 9.04 6.14 1.36
N THR A 166 8.39 5.35 0.53
CA THR A 166 8.00 3.97 0.88
C THR A 166 9.08 2.97 0.45
N ALA A 167 9.00 1.73 0.95
CA ALA A 167 9.95 0.67 0.65
C ALA A 167 10.23 0.48 -0.86
N GLN A 168 9.27 0.77 -1.72
CA GLN A 168 9.43 0.66 -3.18
C GLN A 168 10.31 1.75 -3.79
N GLN A 169 10.64 2.77 -3.02
CA GLN A 169 11.43 3.94 -3.45
C GLN A 169 12.82 3.97 -2.80
N ILE A 170 13.14 3.00 -1.95
CA ILE A 170 14.38 2.94 -1.15
C ILE A 170 15.22 1.79 -1.65
N ILE A 171 16.45 2.06 -2.06
CA ILE A 171 17.45 1.05 -2.45
C ILE A 171 18.63 1.15 -1.48
N PRO A 172 18.75 0.21 -0.52
CA PRO A 172 19.92 0.14 0.33
C PRO A 172 21.17 -0.14 -0.50
N LEU A 173 22.22 0.65 -0.29
CA LEU A 173 23.50 0.49 -0.99
C LEU A 173 24.53 -0.17 -0.07
N THR A 174 24.65 0.33 1.16
CA THR A 174 25.60 -0.19 2.16
C THR A 174 24.90 -0.38 3.50
N ILE A 175 25.14 -1.54 4.11
CA ILE A 175 24.62 -1.90 5.43
C ILE A 175 25.78 -2.10 6.38
N GLN A 176 25.77 -1.40 7.52
CA GLN A 176 26.74 -1.58 8.57
C GLN A 176 26.03 -1.86 9.89
N LYS A 177 26.43 -2.93 10.59
CA LYS A 177 25.84 -3.33 11.88
C LYS A 177 24.31 -3.44 11.85
N GLY A 178 23.73 -3.88 10.70
CA GLY A 178 22.28 -4.02 10.53
C GLY A 178 21.53 -2.72 10.20
N GLN A 179 22.25 -1.60 10.05
CA GLN A 179 21.67 -0.32 9.68
C GLN A 179 22.07 0.06 8.25
N ILE A 180 21.15 0.66 7.51
CA ILE A 180 21.41 1.19 6.17
C ILE A 180 22.12 2.53 6.36
N VAL A 181 23.41 2.59 5.95
CA VAL A 181 24.23 3.80 6.05
C VAL A 181 24.33 4.55 4.73
N GLU A 182 24.15 3.86 3.60
CA GLU A 182 24.08 4.48 2.28
C GLU A 182 22.84 3.96 1.56
N ALA A 183 22.14 4.84 0.89
CA ALA A 183 20.90 4.51 0.19
C ALA A 183 20.74 5.34 -1.09
N ALA A 184 20.05 4.77 -2.06
CA ALA A 184 19.53 5.49 -3.21
C ALA A 184 18.00 5.58 -3.10
N PHE A 185 17.47 6.74 -3.45
CA PHE A 185 16.04 7.05 -3.41
C PHE A 185 15.52 7.31 -4.81
N VAL A 186 14.40 6.67 -5.13
CA VAL A 186 13.80 6.68 -6.47
C VAL A 186 12.47 7.41 -6.43
N SER A 187 12.33 8.46 -7.21
CA SER A 187 11.04 9.15 -7.39
C SER A 187 10.59 9.03 -8.84
N GLU A 188 9.36 8.56 -9.05
CA GLU A 188 8.75 8.43 -10.37
C GLU A 188 7.86 9.63 -10.64
N THR A 189 7.95 10.18 -11.85
CA THR A 189 7.03 11.22 -12.30
C THR A 189 6.62 10.97 -13.75
N THR A 190 5.47 11.49 -14.12
CA THR A 190 4.99 11.39 -15.50
C THR A 190 4.81 12.80 -16.07
N VAL A 191 5.58 13.11 -17.09
CA VAL A 191 5.51 14.41 -17.78
C VAL A 191 4.97 14.19 -19.20
N ARG A 192 3.82 14.77 -19.50
CA ARG A 192 3.15 14.63 -20.81
C ARG A 192 2.97 13.16 -21.26
N GLY A 193 2.59 12.29 -20.31
CA GLY A 193 2.38 10.87 -20.55
C GLY A 193 3.66 10.02 -20.66
N ARG A 194 4.84 10.59 -20.48
CA ARG A 194 6.12 9.86 -20.48
C ARG A 194 6.62 9.68 -19.06
N PRO A 195 7.05 8.48 -18.66
CA PRO A 195 7.59 8.23 -17.34
C PRO A 195 9.03 8.72 -17.22
N TYR A 196 9.33 9.35 -16.10
CA TYR A 196 10.66 9.80 -15.72
C TYR A 196 11.00 9.30 -14.33
N ILE A 197 12.29 9.13 -14.08
CA ILE A 197 12.86 8.75 -12.79
C ILE A 197 13.83 9.82 -12.36
N TYR A 198 13.67 10.26 -11.11
CA TYR A 198 14.66 11.00 -10.37
C TYR A 198 15.33 10.05 -9.39
N LEU A 199 16.65 9.93 -9.47
CA LEU A 199 17.49 9.08 -8.63
C LEU A 199 18.38 9.95 -7.79
N GLU A 200 18.25 9.86 -6.47
CA GLU A 200 19.08 10.55 -5.49
C GLU A 200 19.88 9.51 -4.71
N THR A 201 21.20 9.63 -4.71
CA THR A 201 22.10 8.66 -4.08
C THR A 201 22.86 9.35 -2.95
N HIS A 202 22.83 8.75 -1.76
CA HIS A 202 23.55 9.22 -0.58
C HIS A 202 24.68 8.23 -0.25
N GLU A 203 25.91 8.64 -0.45
CA GLU A 203 27.14 7.85 -0.23
C GLU A 203 28.03 8.51 0.82
N LEU A 204 28.57 7.75 1.75
CA LEU A 204 29.46 8.26 2.81
C LEU A 204 30.91 8.24 2.31
N GLU A 205 31.47 9.40 2.05
CA GLU A 205 32.84 9.57 1.59
C GLU A 205 33.64 10.52 2.50
N ASN A 206 34.84 10.11 2.88
CA ASN A 206 35.77 10.96 3.64
C ASN A 206 35.19 11.61 4.90
N GLY A 207 34.26 10.91 5.59
CA GLY A 207 33.61 11.40 6.80
C GLY A 207 32.48 12.40 6.60
N GLY A 208 31.93 12.48 5.38
CA GLY A 208 30.75 13.27 5.06
C GLY A 208 29.91 12.63 3.96
N TYR A 209 28.61 12.97 3.89
CA TYR A 209 27.76 12.45 2.83
C TYR A 209 27.91 13.24 1.54
N ARG A 210 28.14 12.51 0.45
CA ARG A 210 28.00 12.99 -0.93
C ARG A 210 26.61 12.62 -1.42
N ILE A 211 25.87 13.60 -1.90
CA ILE A 211 24.55 13.42 -2.52
C ILE A 211 24.69 13.64 -4.01
N THR A 212 24.27 12.66 -4.80
CA THR A 212 24.32 12.70 -6.27
C THR A 212 22.90 12.60 -6.82
N ASN A 213 22.54 13.49 -7.74
CA ASN A 213 21.23 13.57 -8.38
C ASN A 213 21.36 13.22 -9.86
N GLU A 214 20.50 12.33 -10.32
CA GLU A 214 20.41 11.88 -11.71
C GLU A 214 18.96 11.88 -12.16
N TYR A 215 18.72 12.24 -13.42
CA TYR A 215 17.37 12.28 -13.98
C TYR A 215 17.31 11.49 -15.27
N PHE A 216 16.30 10.66 -15.43
CA PHE A 216 16.17 9.74 -16.54
C PHE A 216 14.78 9.73 -17.12
N ARG A 217 14.70 9.58 -18.43
CA ARG A 217 13.48 9.16 -19.11
C ARG A 217 13.46 7.64 -19.23
N VAL A 218 12.31 7.03 -18.97
CA VAL A 218 12.17 5.57 -19.07
C VAL A 218 11.70 5.18 -20.47
N GLU A 219 12.50 4.36 -21.16
CA GLU A 219 12.17 3.78 -22.46
C GLU A 219 12.22 2.25 -22.38
N GLY A 220 11.07 1.63 -22.17
CA GLY A 220 10.99 0.20 -21.89
C GLY A 220 11.72 -0.18 -20.59
N GLU A 221 12.80 -0.96 -20.71
CA GLU A 221 13.65 -1.34 -19.57
C GLU A 221 14.94 -0.51 -19.48
N GLN A 222 15.06 0.56 -20.27
CA GLN A 222 16.27 1.41 -20.31
C GLN A 222 16.04 2.76 -19.66
N LEU A 223 17.06 3.25 -18.97
CA LEU A 223 17.16 4.59 -18.43
C LEU A 223 17.98 5.47 -19.36
N VAL A 224 17.34 6.45 -19.99
CA VAL A 224 17.98 7.42 -20.87
C VAL A 224 18.26 8.67 -20.05
N PRO A 225 19.53 9.08 -19.85
CA PRO A 225 19.86 10.27 -19.09
C PRO A 225 19.22 11.53 -19.68
N GLU A 226 18.69 12.37 -18.83
CA GLU A 226 18.09 13.66 -19.17
C GLU A 226 18.70 14.76 -18.29
N PRO A 227 18.66 16.02 -18.73
CA PRO A 227 19.09 17.13 -17.89
C PRO A 227 18.30 17.19 -16.58
N LEU A 228 18.99 17.49 -15.49
CA LEU A 228 18.34 17.72 -14.20
C LEU A 228 17.34 18.90 -14.27
N PRO A 229 16.27 18.87 -13.48
CA PRO A 229 15.38 20.01 -13.32
C PRO A 229 16.14 21.28 -12.89
N GLU A 230 15.63 22.44 -13.25
CA GLU A 230 16.22 23.73 -12.88
C GLU A 230 16.30 23.86 -11.34
N GLY A 231 17.45 24.33 -10.85
CA GLY A 231 17.70 24.54 -9.43
C GLY A 231 18.17 23.27 -8.67
N VAL A 232 18.32 22.14 -9.35
CA VAL A 232 18.83 20.91 -8.74
C VAL A 232 20.32 20.75 -9.05
N ALA A 233 21.16 20.71 -8.01
CA ALA A 233 22.59 20.45 -8.15
C ALA A 233 22.81 18.98 -8.48
N LYS A 234 23.74 18.70 -9.42
CA LYS A 234 24.10 17.34 -9.80
C LYS A 234 24.74 16.56 -8.66
N GLU A 235 25.58 17.23 -7.90
CA GLU A 235 26.35 16.65 -6.80
C GLU A 235 26.68 17.71 -5.77
N PHE A 236 26.63 17.36 -4.50
CA PHE A 236 27.11 18.21 -3.42
C PHE A 236 27.50 17.40 -2.19
N TYR A 237 28.37 17.97 -1.36
CA TYR A 237 28.80 17.42 -0.08
C TYR A 237 28.09 18.14 1.07
N THR A 238 27.53 17.34 2.00
CA THR A 238 26.87 17.91 3.18
C THR A 238 27.87 18.47 4.19
N GLY A 239 29.12 17.95 4.20
CA GLY A 239 30.12 18.29 5.21
C GLY A 239 29.83 17.67 6.57
N SER A 240 28.91 16.73 6.67
CA SER A 240 28.48 16.05 7.88
C SER A 240 28.44 14.53 7.65
N ASP A 241 28.83 13.78 8.67
CA ASP A 241 28.69 12.33 8.75
C ASP A 241 27.28 11.87 9.17
N ILE A 242 26.39 12.83 9.45
CA ILE A 242 24.98 12.57 9.73
C ILE A 242 24.22 12.46 8.42
N PRO A 243 23.54 11.34 8.13
CA PRO A 243 22.75 11.18 6.92
C PRO A 243 21.57 12.17 6.88
N MET A 244 21.26 12.68 5.69
CA MET A 244 20.06 13.49 5.46
C MET A 244 18.81 12.60 5.25
N PHE A 245 18.81 11.40 5.77
CA PHE A 245 17.68 10.50 5.76
C PHE A 245 17.58 9.69 7.05
N THR A 246 16.39 9.27 7.37
CA THR A 246 16.14 8.30 8.44
C THR A 246 15.26 7.19 7.88
N ILE A 247 15.75 5.96 7.92
CA ILE A 247 15.00 4.78 7.52
C ILE A 247 14.43 4.14 8.79
N PHE A 248 13.17 3.79 8.74
CA PHE A 248 12.50 3.07 9.83
C PHE A 248 11.70 1.88 9.29
N SER A 249 11.51 0.89 10.13
CA SER A 249 10.73 -0.31 9.86
C SER A 249 10.00 -0.74 11.12
N PRO A 250 8.92 -1.53 11.01
CA PRO A 250 8.32 -2.17 12.18
C PRO A 250 9.38 -2.92 12.97
N ASN A 251 9.32 -2.82 14.32
CA ASN A 251 10.29 -3.47 15.20
C ASN A 251 10.02 -4.98 15.32
N ILE A 252 10.09 -5.67 14.20
CA ILE A 252 9.94 -7.12 14.09
C ILE A 252 11.12 -7.70 13.35
N VAL A 253 11.51 -8.93 13.69
CA VAL A 253 12.65 -9.60 13.06
C VAL A 253 12.26 -10.01 11.64
N ASN A 254 13.00 -9.53 10.64
CA ASN A 254 12.81 -9.95 9.26
C ASN A 254 13.42 -11.34 9.04
N THR A 255 12.58 -12.31 8.72
CA THR A 255 12.97 -13.71 8.51
C THR A 255 13.18 -14.06 7.04
N PHE A 256 12.91 -13.13 6.12
CA PHE A 256 13.11 -13.36 4.68
C PHE A 256 14.57 -13.13 4.28
N PRO A 257 15.13 -14.01 3.44
CA PRO A 257 16.47 -13.82 2.90
C PRO A 257 16.52 -12.64 1.92
N ASN A 258 17.72 -12.13 1.68
CA ASN A 258 18.02 -11.08 0.70
C ASN A 258 17.26 -9.75 0.92
N SER A 259 16.93 -9.44 2.18
CA SER A 259 16.21 -8.21 2.51
C SER A 259 17.04 -6.93 2.34
N ASN A 260 18.36 -7.07 2.28
CA ASN A 260 19.30 -5.94 2.17
C ASN A 260 19.03 -4.84 3.21
N GLY A 261 18.74 -5.24 4.46
CA GLY A 261 18.43 -4.31 5.54
C GLY A 261 17.04 -3.71 5.52
N LEU A 262 16.21 -4.01 4.53
CA LEU A 262 14.80 -3.64 4.53
C LEU A 262 14.03 -4.49 5.55
N GLY A 263 13.05 -3.88 6.20
CA GLY A 263 12.14 -4.56 7.11
C GLY A 263 11.10 -5.41 6.39
N MET A 264 10.22 -6.07 7.14
CA MET A 264 9.10 -6.82 6.57
C MET A 264 7.76 -6.27 7.04
N SER A 265 6.71 -6.51 6.23
CA SER A 265 5.32 -6.17 6.57
C SER A 265 4.89 -6.82 7.88
N ILE A 266 4.11 -6.12 8.70
CA ILE A 266 3.57 -6.66 9.96
C ILE A 266 2.67 -7.87 9.74
N TYR A 267 2.06 -8.01 8.56
CA TYR A 267 1.22 -9.15 8.18
C TYR A 267 1.91 -10.13 7.21
N ALA A 268 3.24 -10.00 7.02
CA ALA A 268 3.95 -10.84 6.06
C ALA A 268 3.75 -12.35 6.31
N HIS A 269 3.70 -12.76 7.58
CA HIS A 269 3.46 -14.15 7.99
C HIS A 269 1.99 -14.49 8.20
N ALA A 270 1.10 -13.51 8.19
CA ALA A 270 -0.34 -13.70 8.37
C ALA A 270 -1.13 -13.69 7.05
N ILE A 271 -0.46 -13.81 5.89
CA ILE A 271 -1.14 -13.78 4.58
C ILE A 271 -2.17 -14.91 4.45
N ASP A 272 -1.89 -16.11 4.98
CA ASP A 272 -2.85 -17.21 4.92
C ASP A 272 -4.05 -16.98 5.84
N ASN A 273 -3.87 -16.30 6.97
CA ASN A 273 -4.97 -15.85 7.82
C ASN A 273 -5.82 -14.79 7.10
N LEU A 274 -5.19 -13.83 6.40
CA LEU A 274 -5.90 -12.84 5.58
C LEU A 274 -6.74 -13.49 4.47
N LYS A 275 -6.19 -14.54 3.81
CA LYS A 275 -6.94 -15.34 2.83
C LYS A 275 -8.17 -16.00 3.47
N SER A 276 -8.01 -16.56 4.66
CA SER A 276 -9.10 -17.23 5.38
C SER A 276 -10.21 -16.26 5.75
N VAL A 277 -9.86 -15.05 6.22
CA VAL A 277 -10.82 -13.97 6.50
C VAL A 277 -11.58 -13.56 5.24
N ASP A 278 -10.87 -13.31 4.13
CA ASP A 278 -11.51 -12.90 2.88
C ASP A 278 -12.41 -14.02 2.30
N LEU A 279 -12.04 -15.29 2.45
CA LEU A 279 -12.89 -16.43 2.07
C LEU A 279 -14.16 -16.50 2.92
N ALA A 280 -14.06 -16.35 4.25
CA ALA A 280 -15.23 -16.34 5.14
C ALA A 280 -16.17 -15.18 4.81
N PHE A 281 -15.62 -13.97 4.63
CA PHE A 281 -16.38 -12.81 4.23
C PHE A 281 -17.03 -12.98 2.85
N ASN A 282 -16.31 -13.49 1.87
CA ASN A 282 -16.86 -13.78 0.55
C ASN A 282 -18.00 -14.82 0.60
N ASN A 283 -17.87 -15.86 1.42
CA ASN A 283 -18.93 -16.86 1.60
C ASN A 283 -20.17 -16.24 2.22
N PHE A 284 -20.02 -15.38 3.21
CA PHE A 284 -21.12 -14.64 3.81
C PHE A 284 -21.85 -13.77 2.77
N CYS A 285 -21.11 -12.99 1.98
CA CYS A 285 -21.70 -12.18 0.90
C CYS A 285 -22.41 -13.05 -0.16
N ARG A 286 -21.83 -14.21 -0.49
CA ARG A 286 -22.45 -15.15 -1.46
C ARG A 286 -23.71 -15.78 -0.95
N ASP A 287 -23.83 -16.07 0.35
CA ASP A 287 -25.08 -16.56 0.94
C ASP A 287 -26.24 -15.57 0.72
N PHE A 288 -25.98 -14.28 0.86
CA PHE A 288 -26.98 -13.25 0.52
C PHE A 288 -27.31 -13.23 -0.98
N ALA A 289 -26.30 -13.29 -1.82
CA ALA A 289 -26.48 -13.24 -3.28
C ALA A 289 -27.22 -14.48 -3.82
N LEU A 290 -26.96 -15.66 -3.26
CA LEU A 290 -27.54 -16.93 -3.70
C LEU A 290 -28.84 -17.29 -2.94
N GLY A 291 -29.00 -16.80 -1.71
CA GLY A 291 -30.13 -17.07 -0.83
C GLY A 291 -31.42 -16.31 -1.19
N GLY A 292 -31.41 -15.56 -2.30
CA GLY A 292 -32.64 -14.91 -2.77
C GLY A 292 -33.74 -15.89 -3.04
N LYS A 293 -35.01 -15.49 -2.70
CA LYS A 293 -36.22 -16.26 -3.02
C LYS A 293 -36.25 -16.61 -4.51
N LYS A 294 -36.55 -17.88 -4.86
CA LYS A 294 -36.74 -18.33 -6.23
C LYS A 294 -38.09 -19.02 -6.37
N VAL A 295 -38.74 -18.80 -7.49
CA VAL A 295 -39.97 -19.46 -7.89
C VAL A 295 -39.69 -20.27 -9.14
N PHE A 296 -39.69 -21.60 -9.00
CA PHE A 296 -39.59 -22.52 -10.11
C PHE A 296 -40.98 -22.75 -10.69
N TYR A 297 -41.12 -22.57 -11.98
CA TYR A 297 -42.36 -22.78 -12.70
C TYR A 297 -42.17 -23.65 -13.94
N ARG A 298 -43.20 -24.37 -14.33
CA ARG A 298 -43.15 -25.23 -15.51
C ARG A 298 -43.47 -24.45 -16.78
N GLU A 299 -42.83 -24.87 -17.83
CA GLU A 299 -43.05 -24.32 -19.17
C GLU A 299 -44.50 -24.38 -19.61
N GLY A 300 -45.24 -25.46 -19.28
CA GLY A 300 -46.65 -25.65 -19.60
C GLY A 300 -47.64 -24.71 -18.89
N LEU A 301 -47.14 -23.91 -17.88
CA LEU A 301 -47.98 -22.93 -17.18
C LEU A 301 -47.99 -21.53 -17.85
N LEU A 302 -47.13 -21.32 -18.82
CA LEU A 302 -47.02 -20.04 -19.50
C LEU A 302 -48.23 -19.83 -20.39
N GLN A 303 -48.91 -18.69 -20.28
CA GLN A 303 -49.91 -18.25 -21.22
C GLN A 303 -49.25 -18.01 -22.58
N VAL A 304 -50.04 -18.20 -23.61
CA VAL A 304 -49.60 -17.96 -25.00
C VAL A 304 -50.31 -16.72 -25.48
N ASP A 305 -49.64 -15.81 -26.11
CA ASP A 305 -50.20 -14.64 -26.74
C ASP A 305 -51.03 -15.02 -28.03
N GLU A 306 -51.69 -14.06 -28.64
CA GLU A 306 -52.47 -14.27 -29.87
C GLU A 306 -51.61 -14.73 -31.06
N GLU A 307 -50.28 -14.52 -30.97
CA GLU A 307 -49.30 -14.89 -31.99
C GLU A 307 -48.64 -16.25 -31.75
N GLY A 308 -49.01 -16.90 -30.62
CA GLY A 308 -48.46 -18.21 -30.25
C GLY A 308 -47.15 -18.15 -29.47
N ASN A 309 -46.67 -16.96 -29.03
CA ASN A 309 -45.50 -16.81 -28.23
C ASN A 309 -45.85 -17.00 -26.74
N ARG A 310 -44.96 -17.62 -25.97
CA ARG A 310 -45.15 -17.81 -24.52
C ARG A 310 -44.89 -16.51 -23.78
N ILE A 311 -45.80 -16.11 -22.94
CA ILE A 311 -45.67 -14.96 -22.04
C ILE A 311 -44.86 -15.42 -20.82
N VAL A 312 -43.59 -15.01 -20.76
CA VAL A 312 -42.70 -15.27 -19.63
C VAL A 312 -42.93 -14.19 -18.56
N PRO A 313 -42.94 -14.51 -17.26
CA PRO A 313 -42.97 -13.51 -16.20
C PRO A 313 -41.87 -12.47 -16.41
N ASP A 314 -42.25 -11.20 -16.23
CA ASP A 314 -41.31 -10.08 -16.41
C ASP A 314 -40.27 -10.05 -15.27
N ASP A 315 -39.17 -10.73 -15.49
CA ASP A 315 -38.01 -10.79 -14.59
C ASP A 315 -36.75 -10.52 -15.39
N VAL A 316 -36.42 -9.24 -15.57
CA VAL A 316 -35.27 -8.77 -16.36
C VAL A 316 -33.96 -9.39 -15.89
N MET A 317 -33.83 -9.71 -14.61
CA MET A 317 -32.62 -10.28 -14.02
C MET A 317 -32.64 -11.81 -13.97
N GLN A 318 -33.77 -12.46 -14.26
CA GLN A 318 -33.98 -13.92 -14.13
C GLN A 318 -33.57 -14.46 -12.73
N GLN A 319 -33.76 -13.67 -11.69
CA GLN A 319 -33.35 -14.00 -10.32
C GLN A 319 -34.49 -14.62 -9.52
N LEU A 320 -35.72 -14.20 -9.74
CA LEU A 320 -36.89 -14.68 -9.01
C LEU A 320 -37.55 -15.88 -9.70
N PHE A 321 -37.79 -15.80 -11.01
CA PHE A 321 -38.48 -16.84 -11.77
C PHE A 321 -37.51 -17.71 -12.54
N VAL A 322 -37.55 -19.03 -12.31
CA VAL A 322 -36.75 -20.03 -12.98
C VAL A 322 -37.61 -21.05 -13.68
N GLN A 323 -37.54 -21.11 -15.00
CA GLN A 323 -38.26 -22.09 -15.80
C GLN A 323 -37.64 -23.48 -15.64
N ILE A 324 -38.42 -24.51 -15.39
CA ILE A 324 -38.02 -25.91 -15.32
C ILE A 324 -38.77 -26.74 -16.38
N GLY A 325 -38.12 -27.82 -16.80
CA GLY A 325 -38.76 -28.76 -17.75
C GLY A 325 -39.97 -29.52 -17.16
N ASP A 326 -40.84 -29.95 -18.04
CA ASP A 326 -42.09 -30.65 -17.62
C ASP A 326 -41.87 -32.01 -16.94
N GLY A 327 -40.66 -32.58 -17.05
CA GLY A 327 -40.29 -33.86 -16.41
C GLY A 327 -39.82 -33.77 -14.97
N TYR A 328 -39.72 -32.55 -14.38
CA TYR A 328 -39.29 -32.40 -13.00
C TYR A 328 -40.33 -32.93 -12.00
N MET A 329 -39.92 -33.77 -11.07
CA MET A 329 -40.74 -34.29 -9.96
C MET A 329 -40.07 -33.88 -8.63
N ASP A 330 -40.91 -33.63 -7.60
CA ASP A 330 -40.38 -33.46 -6.24
C ASP A 330 -39.88 -34.79 -5.65
N GLU A 331 -39.26 -34.73 -4.45
CA GLU A 331 -38.74 -35.90 -3.75
C GLU A 331 -39.81 -36.98 -3.47
N GLN A 332 -41.11 -36.62 -3.52
CA GLN A 332 -42.24 -37.49 -3.33
C GLN A 332 -42.87 -37.97 -4.65
N GLY A 333 -42.24 -37.68 -5.79
CA GLY A 333 -42.70 -38.09 -7.10
C GLY A 333 -43.92 -37.30 -7.60
N ARG A 334 -44.21 -36.12 -7.02
CA ARG A 334 -45.34 -35.27 -7.41
C ARG A 334 -44.86 -34.23 -8.43
N GLN A 335 -45.68 -33.98 -9.37
CA GLN A 335 -45.47 -32.92 -10.35
C GLN A 335 -46.10 -31.62 -9.85
N ASN A 336 -45.34 -30.77 -9.14
CA ASN A 336 -45.81 -29.45 -8.74
C ASN A 336 -45.65 -28.46 -9.91
N ALA A 337 -46.71 -27.72 -10.16
CA ALA A 337 -46.79 -26.73 -11.25
C ALA A 337 -45.89 -25.51 -10.95
N VAL A 338 -45.81 -25.12 -9.68
CA VAL A 338 -44.97 -24.03 -9.16
C VAL A 338 -44.33 -24.50 -7.87
N GLN A 339 -43.05 -24.26 -7.71
CA GLN A 339 -42.32 -24.55 -6.48
C GLN A 339 -41.58 -23.29 -6.00
N GLU A 340 -41.79 -22.93 -4.75
CA GLU A 340 -41.08 -21.83 -4.12
C GLU A 340 -39.86 -22.39 -3.38
N PHE A 341 -38.73 -21.72 -3.58
CA PHE A 341 -37.52 -21.94 -2.83
C PHE A 341 -37.14 -20.67 -2.08
N ASN A 342 -37.23 -20.71 -0.77
CA ASN A 342 -36.90 -19.58 0.10
C ASN A 342 -36.08 -20.06 1.29
N PRO A 343 -34.75 -20.26 1.07
CA PRO A 343 -33.88 -20.77 2.11
C PRO A 343 -33.66 -19.72 3.21
N SER A 344 -33.52 -20.18 4.45
CA SER A 344 -33.06 -19.33 5.53
C SER A 344 -31.61 -18.97 5.33
N LEU A 345 -31.29 -17.69 5.50
CA LEU A 345 -29.89 -17.23 5.47
C LEU A 345 -29.17 -17.68 6.74
N ARG A 346 -27.98 -18.26 6.61
CA ARG A 346 -27.13 -18.73 7.72
C ARG A 346 -26.32 -17.57 8.31
N VAL A 347 -26.99 -16.52 8.78
CA VAL A 347 -26.33 -15.30 9.24
C VAL A 347 -25.48 -15.55 10.48
N SER A 348 -26.00 -16.29 11.47
CA SER A 348 -25.28 -16.57 12.71
C SER A 348 -23.99 -17.36 12.45
N GLU A 349 -24.11 -18.45 11.72
CA GLU A 349 -22.99 -19.36 11.40
C GLU A 349 -21.90 -18.65 10.57
N ASN A 350 -22.30 -17.76 9.66
CA ASN A 350 -21.35 -16.97 8.87
C ASN A 350 -20.67 -15.91 9.71
N VAL A 351 -21.39 -15.25 10.63
CA VAL A 351 -20.80 -14.28 11.57
C VAL A 351 -19.82 -14.97 12.51
N ASP A 352 -20.23 -16.09 13.12
CA ASP A 352 -19.37 -16.86 14.03
C ASP A 352 -18.11 -17.38 13.32
N GLY A 353 -18.26 -17.87 12.09
CA GLY A 353 -17.13 -18.29 11.26
C GLY A 353 -16.19 -17.16 10.90
N LEU A 354 -16.73 -16.00 10.50
CA LEU A 354 -15.91 -14.81 10.20
C LEU A 354 -15.19 -14.30 11.47
N GLN A 355 -15.88 -14.26 12.61
CA GLN A 355 -15.27 -13.85 13.88
C GLN A 355 -14.12 -14.78 14.27
N ALA A 356 -14.30 -16.10 14.16
CA ALA A 356 -13.22 -17.06 14.42
C ALA A 356 -11.98 -16.82 13.53
N MET A 357 -12.17 -16.49 12.23
CA MET A 357 -11.06 -16.19 11.33
C MET A 357 -10.37 -14.86 11.69
N LEU A 358 -11.13 -13.85 12.14
CA LEU A 358 -10.57 -12.59 12.65
C LEU A 358 -9.76 -12.81 13.94
N ASP A 359 -10.26 -13.66 14.84
CA ASP A 359 -9.55 -14.02 16.07
C ASP A 359 -8.20 -14.70 15.74
N TYR A 360 -8.16 -15.62 14.76
CA TYR A 360 -6.91 -16.23 14.29
C TYR A 360 -5.97 -15.25 13.58
N LEU A 361 -6.48 -14.17 13.02
CA LEU A 361 -5.65 -13.12 12.41
C LEU A 361 -4.98 -12.24 13.47
N SER A 362 -5.61 -12.08 14.64
CA SER A 362 -5.13 -11.21 15.72
C SER A 362 -4.06 -11.86 16.60
N PHE A 363 -3.76 -13.13 16.42
CA PHE A 363 -2.64 -13.85 17.05
C PHE A 363 -1.42 -13.85 16.10
#